data_7ac667d792e4fc52b634b647a860cee7
#
_entry.id   7ac667d792e4fc52b634b647a860cee7
#
_cell.length_a   1.000
_cell.length_b   1.000
_cell.length_c   1.000
_cell.angle_alpha   90.00
_cell.angle_beta   90.00
_cell.angle_gamma   90.00
#
_symmetry.space_group_name_H-M   'P 1'
#
loop_
_entity.id
_entity.type
_entity.pdbx_description
1 polymer ?
#
loop_
_entity_poly.entity_id
_entity_poly.type
_entity_poly.pdbx_seq_one_letter_code
_entity_poly.pdbx_strand_id
1 'polypeptide(L)'
;MKNSVLLFILFAVISFSPHLNAQKITDGQTIDVNGMGVTFNILNKESVQVSGKPFDRYKVSASVKNNTDKSFNIRLSSYPQIVNNIGIVEVDCINATGSKLTSKKIQLKMKAQMINVTYSAYNKSGKFVNSIIPVTGSYYFDAGDTISDDAIFIVPQGEKPDVNVRSLK
;
A
#
# COMPACT_ATOMS: atom_id res chain seq x y z
N MET A 1 13.17 -9.59 67.85
CA MET A 1 13.81 -9.34 66.55
C MET A 1 12.81 -9.72 65.42
N LYS A 2 12.21 -8.74 64.78
CA LYS A 2 11.18 -8.95 63.72
C LYS A 2 11.87 -8.80 62.37
N ASN A 3 11.94 -9.89 61.63
CA ASN A 3 12.45 -9.87 60.25
C ASN A 3 11.34 -9.44 59.31
N SER A 4 11.40 -8.22 58.80
CA SER A 4 10.55 -7.74 57.72
C SER A 4 11.12 -8.22 56.39
N VAL A 5 10.42 -9.17 55.76
CA VAL A 5 10.70 -9.59 54.39
C VAL A 5 10.04 -8.56 53.46
N LEU A 6 10.86 -7.75 52.82
CA LEU A 6 10.41 -6.78 51.80
C LEU A 6 10.24 -7.50 50.46
N LEU A 7 8.99 -7.78 50.10
CA LEU A 7 8.62 -8.42 48.85
C LEU A 7 8.64 -7.36 47.73
N PHE A 8 9.72 -7.34 46.94
CA PHE A 8 9.80 -6.52 45.70
C PHE A 8 8.95 -7.17 44.62
N ILE A 9 7.74 -6.66 44.40
CA ILE A 9 6.92 -7.01 43.26
C ILE A 9 7.45 -6.20 42.07
N LEU A 10 8.27 -6.87 41.22
CA LEU A 10 8.74 -6.32 39.95
C LEU A 10 7.56 -6.35 38.95
N PHE A 11 6.83 -5.25 38.81
CA PHE A 11 5.85 -5.05 37.74
C PHE A 11 6.60 -4.95 36.42
N ALA A 12 6.72 -6.06 35.71
CA ALA A 12 7.10 -6.05 34.30
C ALA A 12 5.96 -5.41 33.49
N VAL A 13 6.08 -4.11 33.25
CA VAL A 13 5.22 -3.40 32.27
C VAL A 13 5.64 -3.91 30.90
N ILE A 14 4.93 -4.93 30.42
CA ILE A 14 5.02 -5.37 29.04
C ILE A 14 4.39 -4.24 28.21
N SER A 15 5.21 -3.34 27.72
CA SER A 15 4.81 -2.32 26.75
C SER A 15 4.40 -3.07 25.48
N PHE A 16 3.10 -3.31 25.29
CA PHE A 16 2.53 -3.66 24.02
C PHE A 16 2.66 -2.44 23.10
N SER A 17 3.82 -2.27 22.50
CA SER A 17 3.92 -1.41 21.32
C SER A 17 3.06 -2.09 20.24
N PRO A 18 2.09 -1.39 19.64
CA PRO A 18 1.46 -1.90 18.43
C PRO A 18 2.54 -1.92 17.36
N HIS A 19 3.24 -3.04 17.24
CA HIS A 19 4.09 -3.27 16.11
C HIS A 19 3.17 -3.22 14.91
N LEU A 20 3.35 -2.23 14.04
CA LEU A 20 2.92 -2.30 12.63
C LEU A 20 3.64 -3.54 12.07
N ASN A 21 3.02 -4.71 12.26
CA ASN A 21 3.59 -5.98 11.85
C ASN A 21 3.63 -6.00 10.33
N ALA A 22 4.77 -5.64 9.80
CA ALA A 22 5.07 -5.91 8.42
C ALA A 22 5.17 -7.44 8.27
N GLN A 23 4.30 -8.03 7.47
CA GLN A 23 4.21 -9.48 7.28
C GLN A 23 4.88 -9.86 5.97
N LYS A 24 5.74 -10.88 6.04
CA LYS A 24 6.42 -11.42 4.87
C LYS A 24 5.48 -12.32 4.07
N ILE A 25 5.46 -12.13 2.74
CA ILE A 25 4.75 -12.98 1.77
C ILE A 25 5.74 -13.47 0.72
N THR A 26 5.61 -14.71 0.34
CA THR A 26 6.30 -15.31 -0.80
C THR A 26 5.36 -15.41 -2.01
N ASP A 27 5.95 -15.71 -3.17
CA ASP A 27 5.25 -15.88 -4.44
C ASP A 27 4.07 -16.87 -4.34
N GLY A 28 2.90 -16.46 -4.81
CA GLY A 28 1.66 -17.24 -4.82
C GLY A 28 0.91 -17.26 -3.48
N GLN A 29 1.42 -16.63 -2.43
CA GLN A 29 0.76 -16.61 -1.13
C GLN A 29 -0.23 -15.47 -0.96
N THR A 30 -1.25 -15.72 -0.14
CA THR A 30 -2.19 -14.71 0.37
C THR A 30 -2.13 -14.73 1.89
N ILE A 31 -2.04 -13.54 2.49
CA ILE A 31 -2.12 -13.36 3.94
C ILE A 31 -3.24 -12.38 4.30
N ASP A 32 -3.75 -12.47 5.52
CA ASP A 32 -4.64 -11.46 6.06
C ASP A 32 -3.84 -10.40 6.83
N VAL A 33 -4.07 -9.13 6.48
CA VAL A 33 -3.51 -7.97 7.15
C VAL A 33 -4.66 -7.06 7.58
N ASN A 34 -5.10 -7.17 8.82
CA ASN A 34 -6.22 -6.41 9.38
C ASN A 34 -7.54 -6.57 8.59
N GLY A 35 -7.88 -7.81 8.19
CA GLY A 35 -9.08 -8.10 7.38
C GLY A 35 -8.92 -7.79 5.89
N MET A 36 -7.70 -7.44 5.46
CA MET A 36 -7.34 -7.27 4.05
C MET A 36 -6.58 -8.50 3.56
N GLY A 37 -7.16 -9.28 2.64
CA GLY A 37 -6.47 -10.40 1.99
C GLY A 37 -5.47 -9.87 0.98
N VAL A 38 -4.16 -9.97 1.26
CA VAL A 38 -3.10 -9.48 0.37
C VAL A 38 -2.43 -10.65 -0.31
N THR A 39 -2.37 -10.60 -1.64
CA THR A 39 -1.74 -11.63 -2.50
C THR A 39 -0.57 -11.02 -3.25
N PHE A 40 0.52 -11.78 -3.38
CA PHE A 40 1.69 -11.43 -4.18
C PHE A 40 2.01 -12.54 -5.16
N ASN A 41 2.28 -12.20 -6.42
CA ASN A 41 2.64 -13.14 -7.48
C ASN A 41 3.81 -12.62 -8.32
N ILE A 42 4.71 -13.52 -8.68
CA ILE A 42 5.73 -13.30 -9.70
C ILE A 42 5.14 -13.75 -11.04
N LEU A 43 4.99 -12.82 -11.99
CA LEU A 43 4.40 -13.08 -13.30
C LEU A 43 5.44 -13.50 -14.33
N ASN A 44 6.66 -12.93 -14.28
CA ASN A 44 7.73 -13.20 -15.20
C ASN A 44 9.10 -12.86 -14.56
N LYS A 45 10.15 -13.55 -15.05
CA LYS A 45 11.55 -13.28 -14.71
C LYS A 45 12.37 -13.23 -16.00
N GLU A 46 13.26 -12.27 -16.11
CA GLU A 46 14.27 -12.19 -17.17
C GLU A 46 15.59 -11.67 -16.61
N SER A 47 16.71 -12.11 -17.19
CA SER A 47 18.02 -11.59 -16.83
C SER A 47 18.31 -10.34 -17.66
N VAL A 48 18.81 -9.28 -17.00
CA VAL A 48 19.10 -7.98 -17.61
C VAL A 48 20.47 -7.48 -17.17
N GLN A 49 21.05 -6.59 -17.95
CA GLN A 49 22.27 -5.87 -17.55
C GLN A 49 21.95 -4.42 -17.24
N VAL A 50 22.41 -3.94 -16.09
CA VAL A 50 22.28 -2.53 -15.69
C VAL A 50 23.69 -1.99 -15.40
N SER A 51 24.13 -1.02 -16.18
CA SER A 51 25.48 -0.46 -16.10
C SER A 51 26.61 -1.52 -16.12
N GLY A 52 26.45 -2.54 -17.00
CA GLY A 52 27.41 -3.63 -17.17
C GLY A 52 27.41 -4.70 -16.07
N LYS A 53 26.50 -4.61 -15.09
CA LYS A 53 26.33 -5.60 -14.03
C LYS A 53 25.09 -6.46 -14.28
N PRO A 54 25.14 -7.78 -13.97
CA PRO A 54 23.99 -8.66 -14.15
C PRO A 54 22.96 -8.47 -13.03
N PHE A 55 21.67 -8.43 -13.42
CA PHE A 55 20.53 -8.36 -12.54
C PHE A 55 19.43 -9.29 -13.05
N ASP A 56 18.50 -9.62 -12.17
CA ASP A 56 17.23 -10.27 -12.52
C ASP A 56 16.10 -9.22 -12.46
N ARG A 57 15.29 -9.16 -13.51
CA ARG A 57 14.12 -8.31 -13.63
C ARG A 57 12.87 -9.17 -13.47
N TYR A 58 12.08 -8.86 -12.46
CA TYR A 58 10.83 -9.55 -12.18
C TYR A 58 9.64 -8.64 -12.49
N LYS A 59 8.72 -9.11 -13.32
CA LYS A 59 7.38 -8.55 -13.39
C LYS A 59 6.55 -9.21 -12.29
N VAL A 60 5.98 -8.41 -11.40
CA VAL A 60 5.22 -8.87 -10.24
C VAL A 60 3.85 -8.21 -10.20
N SER A 61 2.89 -8.88 -9.56
CA SER A 61 1.57 -8.34 -9.26
C SER A 61 1.30 -8.45 -7.77
N ALA A 62 0.72 -7.42 -7.20
CA ALA A 62 0.17 -7.45 -5.85
C ALA A 62 -1.32 -7.08 -5.91
N SER A 63 -2.13 -7.75 -5.10
CA SER A 63 -3.55 -7.44 -4.96
C SER A 63 -3.97 -7.40 -3.51
N VAL A 64 -4.99 -6.59 -3.21
CA VAL A 64 -5.62 -6.54 -1.90
C VAL A 64 -7.12 -6.68 -2.06
N LYS A 65 -7.72 -7.60 -1.30
CA LYS A 65 -9.17 -7.77 -1.20
C LYS A 65 -9.66 -7.31 0.17
N ASN A 66 -10.67 -6.47 0.19
CA ASN A 66 -11.33 -6.08 1.44
C ASN A 66 -12.25 -7.21 1.91
N ASN A 67 -11.79 -8.02 2.86
CA ASN A 67 -12.56 -9.10 3.46
C ASN A 67 -13.36 -8.63 4.69
N THR A 68 -13.31 -7.33 5.04
CA THR A 68 -14.11 -6.76 6.12
C THR A 68 -15.55 -6.46 5.65
N ASP A 69 -16.44 -6.22 6.59
CA ASP A 69 -17.81 -5.73 6.35
C ASP A 69 -17.88 -4.20 6.19
N LYS A 70 -16.71 -3.52 6.18
CA LYS A 70 -16.61 -2.05 6.16
C LYS A 70 -16.08 -1.54 4.83
N SER A 71 -16.65 -0.44 4.37
CA SER A 71 -16.14 0.34 3.23
C SER A 71 -15.25 1.48 3.72
N PHE A 72 -14.13 1.68 3.03
CA PHE A 72 -13.27 2.85 3.23
C PHE A 72 -13.66 3.91 2.19
N ASN A 73 -14.01 5.10 2.65
CA ASN A 73 -14.44 6.18 1.76
C ASN A 73 -13.84 7.51 2.22
N ILE A 74 -13.29 8.26 1.27
CA ILE A 74 -12.77 9.62 1.47
C ILE A 74 -13.51 10.52 0.49
N ARG A 75 -14.52 11.26 0.97
CA ARG A 75 -15.24 12.26 0.18
C ARG A 75 -14.45 13.57 0.16
N LEU A 76 -14.29 14.16 -1.02
CA LEU A 76 -13.62 15.44 -1.18
C LEU A 76 -14.64 16.59 -1.01
N SER A 77 -14.23 17.65 -0.28
CA SER A 77 -15.06 18.81 -0.02
C SER A 77 -14.77 19.99 -0.95
N SER A 78 -13.68 19.94 -1.68
CA SER A 78 -13.27 20.96 -2.66
C SER A 78 -12.58 20.33 -3.85
N TYR A 79 -12.52 21.04 -4.99
CA TYR A 79 -11.96 20.51 -6.25
C TYR A 79 -11.12 21.58 -6.95
N PRO A 80 -9.87 21.26 -7.39
CA PRO A 80 -9.13 20.03 -7.10
C PRO A 80 -8.65 19.97 -5.65
N GLN A 81 -8.58 18.76 -5.08
CA GLN A 81 -8.03 18.52 -3.76
C GLN A 81 -6.97 17.40 -3.84
N ILE A 82 -5.81 17.65 -3.24
CA ILE A 82 -4.76 16.64 -3.11
C ILE A 82 -5.03 15.83 -1.83
N VAL A 83 -5.10 14.51 -1.98
CA VAL A 83 -5.27 13.57 -0.87
C VAL A 83 -4.07 12.64 -0.80
N ASN A 84 -3.33 12.71 0.28
CA ASN A 84 -2.09 11.94 0.46
C ASN A 84 -2.32 10.54 1.05
N ASN A 85 -3.44 10.31 1.74
CA ASN A 85 -3.71 9.06 2.46
C ASN A 85 -4.76 8.18 1.77
N ILE A 86 -4.55 7.86 0.49
CA ILE A 86 -5.41 6.95 -0.28
C ILE A 86 -4.84 5.53 -0.37
N GLY A 87 -3.64 5.29 0.17
CA GLY A 87 -3.02 3.97 0.23
C GLY A 87 -3.79 3.04 1.18
N ILE A 88 -3.94 1.78 0.79
CA ILE A 88 -4.50 0.69 1.60
C ILE A 88 -3.39 -0.17 2.14
N VAL A 89 -2.49 -0.61 1.26
CA VAL A 89 -1.38 -1.50 1.56
C VAL A 89 -0.13 -1.02 0.84
N GLU A 90 1.01 -1.12 1.50
CA GLU A 90 2.32 -0.93 0.89
C GLU A 90 3.09 -2.24 0.89
N VAL A 91 3.76 -2.54 -0.22
CA VAL A 91 4.50 -3.78 -0.47
C VAL A 91 5.94 -3.42 -0.81
N ASP A 92 6.88 -3.81 0.05
CA ASP A 92 8.32 -3.64 -0.13
C ASP A 92 8.96 -4.95 -0.62
N CYS A 93 9.86 -4.87 -1.60
CA CYS A 93 10.62 -6.01 -2.09
C CYS A 93 11.79 -6.33 -1.14
N ILE A 94 11.83 -7.58 -0.66
CA ILE A 94 12.85 -8.09 0.24
C ILE A 94 13.40 -9.44 -0.25
N ASN A 95 14.52 -9.89 0.30
CA ASN A 95 15.01 -11.25 0.09
C ASN A 95 14.50 -12.23 1.17
N ALA A 96 14.94 -13.47 1.08
CA ALA A 96 14.56 -14.53 2.02
C ALA A 96 14.90 -14.19 3.49
N THR A 97 15.97 -13.41 3.72
CA THR A 97 16.41 -12.97 5.07
C THR A 97 15.71 -11.70 5.56
N GLY A 98 14.83 -11.08 4.74
CA GLY A 98 14.13 -9.85 5.06
C GLY A 98 14.88 -8.56 4.69
N SER A 99 16.04 -8.68 4.05
CA SER A 99 16.79 -7.50 3.60
C SER A 99 16.16 -6.90 2.34
N LYS A 100 16.09 -5.58 2.26
CA LYS A 100 15.51 -4.87 1.13
C LYS A 100 16.37 -5.05 -0.13
N LEU A 101 15.73 -5.51 -1.22
CA LEU A 101 16.40 -5.75 -2.52
C LEU A 101 16.37 -4.55 -3.45
N THR A 102 15.33 -3.73 -3.38
CA THR A 102 15.16 -2.54 -4.23
C THR A 102 14.42 -1.43 -3.48
N SER A 103 14.63 -0.17 -3.90
CA SER A 103 13.88 0.97 -3.38
C SER A 103 12.43 1.04 -3.93
N LYS A 104 12.14 0.28 -5.00
CA LYS A 104 10.80 0.23 -5.59
C LYS A 104 9.80 -0.39 -4.62
N LYS A 105 8.63 0.23 -4.51
CA LYS A 105 7.48 -0.23 -3.71
C LYS A 105 6.25 -0.33 -4.58
N ILE A 106 5.31 -1.20 -4.19
CA ILE A 106 3.94 -1.19 -4.72
C ILE A 106 3.06 -0.56 -3.64
N GLN A 107 2.24 0.41 -4.01
CA GLN A 107 1.26 1.00 -3.11
C GLN A 107 -0.13 0.81 -3.71
N LEU A 108 -0.88 -0.14 -3.16
CA LEU A 108 -2.27 -0.39 -3.54
C LEU A 108 -3.13 0.73 -2.95
N LYS A 109 -3.84 1.45 -3.84
CA LYS A 109 -4.57 2.68 -3.51
C LYS A 109 -6.06 2.50 -3.73
N MET A 110 -6.87 3.22 -2.96
CA MET A 110 -8.31 3.30 -3.15
C MET A 110 -8.66 3.70 -4.58
N LYS A 111 -9.80 3.22 -5.08
CA LYS A 111 -10.37 3.61 -6.38
C LYS A 111 -10.83 5.05 -6.35
N ALA A 112 -10.59 5.81 -7.40
CA ALA A 112 -11.10 7.16 -7.56
C ALA A 112 -12.51 7.12 -8.18
N GLN A 113 -13.43 7.90 -7.64
CA GLN A 113 -14.74 8.16 -8.23
C GLN A 113 -14.73 9.53 -8.88
N MET A 114 -14.98 9.57 -10.18
CA MET A 114 -15.07 10.82 -10.93
C MET A 114 -16.49 11.38 -10.84
N ILE A 115 -16.60 12.70 -10.68
CA ILE A 115 -17.85 13.45 -10.75
C ILE A 115 -17.70 14.60 -11.74
N ASN A 116 -18.80 15.03 -12.34
CA ASN A 116 -18.83 16.21 -13.20
C ASN A 116 -19.18 17.45 -12.38
N VAL A 117 -18.35 18.49 -12.49
CA VAL A 117 -18.61 19.80 -11.88
C VAL A 117 -18.72 20.86 -12.94
N THR A 118 -19.61 21.82 -12.74
CA THR A 118 -19.72 22.99 -13.60
C THR A 118 -18.65 24.00 -13.19
N TYR A 119 -17.76 24.33 -14.10
CA TYR A 119 -16.75 25.36 -13.95
C TYR A 119 -17.14 26.58 -14.78
N SER A 120 -17.24 27.74 -14.15
CA SER A 120 -17.61 28.99 -14.78
C SER A 120 -16.43 29.94 -14.82
N ALA A 121 -16.07 30.43 -15.99
CA ALA A 121 -14.94 31.35 -16.17
C ALA A 121 -15.14 32.25 -17.38
N TYR A 122 -14.40 33.37 -17.41
CA TYR A 122 -14.30 34.20 -18.62
C TYR A 122 -13.31 33.55 -19.61
N ASN A 123 -13.74 33.41 -20.86
CA ASN A 123 -12.86 32.95 -21.93
C ASN A 123 -11.91 34.08 -22.39
N LYS A 124 -11.00 33.78 -23.32
CA LYS A 124 -10.03 34.76 -23.86
C LYS A 124 -10.66 35.99 -24.52
N SER A 125 -11.91 35.90 -24.95
CA SER A 125 -12.67 37.01 -25.52
C SER A 125 -13.51 37.79 -24.49
N GLY A 126 -13.33 37.53 -23.22
CA GLY A 126 -14.06 38.19 -22.14
C GLY A 126 -15.50 37.71 -21.96
N LYS A 127 -15.94 36.66 -22.66
CA LYS A 127 -17.29 36.10 -22.52
C LYS A 127 -17.34 35.10 -21.38
N PHE A 128 -18.36 35.22 -20.51
CA PHE A 128 -18.61 34.22 -19.46
C PHE A 128 -19.10 32.91 -20.07
N VAL A 129 -18.45 31.81 -19.73
CA VAL A 129 -18.77 30.48 -20.23
C VAL A 129 -18.80 29.47 -19.10
N ASN A 130 -19.72 28.51 -19.20
CA ASN A 130 -19.81 27.37 -18.31
C ASN A 130 -19.23 26.15 -19.03
N SER A 131 -18.37 25.42 -18.34
CA SER A 131 -17.78 24.17 -18.83
C SER A 131 -18.05 23.07 -17.80
N ILE A 132 -18.38 21.88 -18.27
CA ILE A 132 -18.49 20.69 -17.42
C ILE A 132 -17.13 19.99 -17.46
N ILE A 133 -16.50 19.84 -16.31
CA ILE A 133 -15.20 19.18 -16.18
C ILE A 133 -15.31 17.98 -15.24
N PRO A 134 -14.72 16.81 -15.60
CA PRO A 134 -14.62 15.68 -14.70
C PRO A 134 -13.53 15.94 -13.65
N VAL A 135 -13.85 15.71 -12.38
CA VAL A 135 -12.91 15.81 -11.26
C VAL A 135 -13.08 14.61 -10.33
N THR A 136 -12.04 14.28 -9.58
CA THR A 136 -12.16 13.26 -8.52
C THR A 136 -13.05 13.82 -7.40
N GLY A 137 -14.15 13.12 -7.10
CA GLY A 137 -15.11 13.50 -6.05
C GLY A 137 -14.92 12.73 -4.75
N SER A 138 -14.40 11.51 -4.85
CA SER A 138 -14.10 10.66 -3.70
C SER A 138 -13.10 9.58 -4.05
N TYR A 139 -12.58 8.92 -3.01
CA TYR A 139 -11.85 7.66 -3.11
C TYR A 139 -12.58 6.62 -2.28
N TYR A 140 -12.63 5.37 -2.77
CA TYR A 140 -13.37 4.30 -2.11
C TYR A 140 -12.69 2.95 -2.26
N PHE A 141 -12.95 2.05 -1.32
CA PHE A 141 -12.59 0.65 -1.33
C PHE A 141 -13.64 -0.11 -0.53
N ASP A 142 -14.63 -0.63 -1.25
CA ASP A 142 -15.81 -1.23 -0.63
C ASP A 142 -15.56 -2.64 -0.11
N ALA A 143 -16.42 -3.11 0.79
CA ALA A 143 -16.42 -4.48 1.27
C ALA A 143 -16.51 -5.46 0.08
N GLY A 144 -15.64 -6.47 0.05
CA GLY A 144 -15.55 -7.44 -1.05
C GLY A 144 -14.78 -6.97 -2.27
N ASP A 145 -14.44 -5.67 -2.39
CA ASP A 145 -13.67 -5.14 -3.50
C ASP A 145 -12.25 -5.69 -3.53
N THR A 146 -11.69 -5.77 -4.74
CA THR A 146 -10.28 -6.10 -4.98
C THR A 146 -9.61 -4.99 -5.78
N ILE A 147 -8.40 -4.65 -5.38
CA ILE A 147 -7.51 -3.72 -6.06
C ILE A 147 -6.21 -4.45 -6.36
N SER A 148 -5.66 -4.27 -7.56
CA SER A 148 -4.37 -4.85 -7.95
C SER A 148 -3.50 -3.82 -8.65
N ASP A 149 -2.19 -4.01 -8.57
CA ASP A 149 -1.20 -3.22 -9.31
C ASP A 149 -0.01 -4.10 -9.66
N ASP A 150 0.61 -3.81 -10.82
CA ASP A 150 1.79 -4.49 -11.32
C ASP A 150 3.02 -3.61 -11.13
N ALA A 151 4.17 -4.24 -10.87
CA ALA A 151 5.44 -3.54 -10.78
C ALA A 151 6.57 -4.33 -11.43
N ILE A 152 7.68 -3.63 -11.63
CA ILE A 152 8.95 -4.22 -12.02
C ILE A 152 9.90 -4.09 -10.84
N PHE A 153 10.42 -5.22 -10.35
CA PHE A 153 11.53 -5.28 -9.42
C PHE A 153 12.80 -5.67 -10.16
N ILE A 154 13.86 -4.89 -10.00
CA ILE A 154 15.20 -5.21 -10.49
C ILE A 154 16.03 -5.52 -9.25
N VAL A 155 16.52 -6.74 -9.16
CA VAL A 155 17.24 -7.27 -8.00
C VAL A 155 18.58 -7.86 -8.43
N PRO A 156 19.56 -8.03 -7.52
CA PRO A 156 20.80 -8.69 -7.83
C PRO A 156 20.56 -10.07 -8.46
N GLN A 157 21.38 -10.48 -9.41
CA GLN A 157 21.25 -11.76 -10.09
C GLN A 157 21.26 -12.93 -9.10
N GLY A 158 20.32 -13.85 -9.26
CA GLY A 158 20.14 -15.01 -8.38
C GLY A 158 19.26 -14.76 -7.16
N GLU A 159 18.94 -13.51 -6.82
CA GLU A 159 17.98 -13.22 -5.76
C GLU A 159 16.55 -13.42 -6.25
N LYS A 160 15.71 -14.05 -5.41
CA LYS A 160 14.27 -14.17 -5.65
C LYS A 160 13.54 -13.16 -4.73
N PRO A 161 12.67 -12.29 -5.27
CA PRO A 161 11.90 -11.37 -4.45
C PRO A 161 10.84 -12.10 -3.62
N ASP A 162 10.88 -11.90 -2.31
CA ASP A 162 9.76 -11.99 -1.41
C ASP A 162 9.27 -10.56 -1.15
N VAL A 163 8.16 -10.38 -0.47
CA VAL A 163 7.68 -9.05 -0.13
C VAL A 163 7.31 -8.92 1.33
N ASN A 164 7.51 -7.73 1.84
CA ASN A 164 7.05 -7.31 3.14
C ASN A 164 5.85 -6.40 2.97
N VAL A 165 4.74 -6.74 3.62
CA VAL A 165 3.45 -6.06 3.46
C VAL A 165 3.12 -5.30 4.72
N ARG A 166 2.70 -4.05 4.54
CA ARG A 166 2.29 -3.16 5.60
C ARG A 166 0.92 -2.56 5.31
N SER A 167 -0.02 -2.65 6.25
CA SER A 167 -1.27 -1.90 6.16
C SER A 167 -1.01 -0.39 6.31
N LEU A 168 -1.76 0.40 5.58
CA LEU A 168 -1.79 1.86 5.65
C LEU A 168 -3.13 2.38 6.21
N LYS A 169 -4.02 1.46 6.60
CA LYS A 169 -5.34 1.71 7.22
C LYS A 169 -5.48 0.99 8.56
#